data_b09ac1cffd5d132b7468a2e1b32bf282
#
_entry.id   b09ac1cffd5d132b7468a2e1b32bf282
#
_cell.length_a   1.000
_cell.length_b   1.000
_cell.length_c   1.000
_cell.angle_alpha   90.00
_cell.angle_beta   90.00
_cell.angle_gamma   90.00
#
_symmetry.space_group_name_H-M   'P 1'
#
loop_
_entity.id
_entity.type
_entity.pdbx_description
1 polymer ?
#
loop_
_entity_poly.entity_id
_entity_poly.type
_entity_poly.pdbx_seq_one_letter_code
_entity_poly.pdbx_strand_id
1 'polypeptide(L)'
;MSLDDIAGIAHEPDGKPTGAVVLTHGAGSDRDAPLIIRICDEWARAGWLAIRYNLPYRRRRPKGPPSNSAVSDQQGIVEAIELAHTLTDGPVIAGGHSYGGRMTSMVAAQGADL
;
A
#
# COMPACT_ATOMS: atom_id res chain seq x y z
N MET A 1 -11.71 10.03 -1.93
CA MET A 1 -11.11 8.69 -2.12
C MET A 1 -11.21 7.90 -0.82
N SER A 2 -11.54 6.63 -0.92
CA SER A 2 -11.70 5.73 0.23
C SER A 2 -10.82 4.49 0.07
N LEU A 3 -10.78 3.66 1.13
CA LEU A 3 -10.08 2.37 1.07
C LEU A 3 -10.58 1.49 -0.08
N ASP A 4 -11.88 1.51 -0.36
CA ASP A 4 -12.43 0.69 -1.45
C ASP A 4 -11.86 1.10 -2.82
N ASP A 5 -11.55 2.37 -3.01
CA ASP A 5 -10.99 2.88 -4.28
C ASP A 5 -9.63 2.27 -4.60
N ILE A 6 -8.88 1.88 -3.58
CA ILE A 6 -7.59 1.23 -3.75
C ILE A 6 -7.63 -0.27 -3.43
N ALA A 7 -8.81 -0.83 -3.24
CA ALA A 7 -9.00 -2.20 -2.77
C ALA A 7 -8.17 -2.44 -1.49
N GLY A 8 -8.23 -1.50 -0.56
CA GLY A 8 -7.42 -1.50 0.65
C GLY A 8 -8.14 -2.06 1.87
N ILE A 9 -7.35 -2.60 2.79
CA ILE A 9 -7.80 -3.05 4.11
C ILE A 9 -6.89 -2.41 5.14
N ALA A 10 -7.49 -1.79 6.14
CA ALA A 10 -6.76 -1.11 7.20
C ALA A 10 -6.61 -1.99 8.44
N HIS A 11 -5.42 -1.98 9.02
CA HIS A 11 -5.14 -2.49 10.36
C HIS A 11 -4.98 -1.26 11.24
N GLU A 12 -5.93 -1.05 12.13
CA GLU A 12 -5.97 0.15 12.95
C GLU A 12 -5.26 -0.05 14.29
N PRO A 13 -4.45 0.93 14.74
CA PRO A 13 -3.85 0.87 16.07
C PRO A 13 -4.89 1.22 17.13
N ASP A 14 -4.54 0.96 18.39
CA ASP A 14 -5.30 1.49 19.52
C ASP A 14 -5.04 3.02 19.59
N GLY A 15 -6.11 3.80 19.61
CA GLY A 15 -6.04 5.26 19.70
C GLY A 15 -5.60 5.94 18.40
N LYS A 16 -5.11 7.17 18.55
CA LYS A 16 -4.71 7.99 17.41
C LYS A 16 -3.42 7.47 16.78
N PRO A 17 -3.39 7.27 15.45
CA PRO A 17 -2.18 6.76 14.80
C PRO A 17 -0.99 7.74 14.90
N THR A 18 0.19 7.19 15.09
CA THR A 18 1.45 7.94 14.96
C THR A 18 1.64 8.44 13.53
N GLY A 19 1.26 7.64 12.57
CA GLY A 19 1.33 7.89 11.15
C GLY A 19 0.68 6.73 10.41
N ALA A 20 0.91 6.66 9.11
CA ALA A 20 0.37 5.58 8.28
C ALA A 20 1.47 4.90 7.47
N VAL A 21 1.30 3.60 7.25
CA VAL A 21 2.13 2.84 6.33
C VAL A 21 1.24 2.18 5.30
N VAL A 22 1.61 2.32 4.03
CA VAL A 22 0.92 1.65 2.92
C VAL A 22 1.84 0.60 2.33
N LEU A 23 1.36 -0.63 2.24
CA LEU A 23 2.16 -1.79 1.82
C LEU A 23 1.51 -2.48 0.63
N THR A 24 2.32 -2.76 -0.39
CA THR A 24 1.88 -3.45 -1.57
C THR A 24 2.58 -4.80 -1.76
N HIS A 25 1.91 -5.67 -2.50
CA HIS A 25 2.30 -7.06 -2.73
C HIS A 25 3.26 -7.22 -3.90
N GLY A 26 3.86 -8.42 -4.02
CA GLY A 26 4.71 -8.78 -5.14
C GLY A 26 3.93 -9.22 -6.38
N ALA A 27 4.67 -9.44 -7.46
CA ALA A 27 4.13 -9.98 -8.70
C ALA A 27 3.52 -11.36 -8.44
N GLY A 28 2.34 -11.61 -8.99
CA GLY A 28 1.64 -12.86 -8.79
C GLY A 28 0.94 -13.01 -7.44
N SER A 29 1.07 -12.03 -6.56
CA SER A 29 0.48 -12.03 -5.22
C SER A 29 -0.67 -11.02 -5.13
N ASP A 30 -1.18 -10.79 -3.92
CA ASP A 30 -2.23 -9.82 -3.64
C ASP A 30 -2.12 -9.31 -2.20
N ARG A 31 -3.04 -8.42 -1.80
CA ARG A 31 -3.07 -7.82 -0.47
C ARG A 31 -3.27 -8.83 0.66
N ASP A 32 -3.75 -10.03 0.36
CA ASP A 32 -4.04 -11.06 1.35
C ASP A 32 -2.86 -12.02 1.58
N ALA A 33 -1.70 -11.72 1.01
CA ALA A 33 -0.50 -12.50 1.25
C ALA A 33 -0.20 -12.54 2.77
N PRO A 34 0.03 -13.73 3.35
CA PRO A 34 0.25 -13.85 4.80
C PRO A 34 1.35 -12.95 5.35
N LEU A 35 2.44 -12.76 4.60
CA LEU A 35 3.54 -11.88 5.01
C LEU A 35 3.05 -10.43 5.15
N ILE A 36 2.30 -9.93 4.19
CA ILE A 36 1.80 -8.55 4.22
C ILE A 36 0.83 -8.35 5.39
N ILE A 37 -0.06 -9.31 5.63
CA ILE A 37 -0.99 -9.26 6.77
C ILE A 37 -0.22 -9.18 8.09
N ARG A 38 0.80 -10.02 8.26
CA ARG A 38 1.60 -10.04 9.48
C ARG A 38 2.37 -8.74 9.71
N ILE A 39 2.93 -8.18 8.64
CA ILE A 39 3.65 -6.91 8.72
C ILE A 39 2.68 -5.78 9.12
N CYS A 40 1.50 -5.74 8.53
CA CYS A 40 0.48 -4.75 8.90
C CYS A 40 0.04 -4.89 10.35
N ASP A 41 -0.13 -6.12 10.85
CA ASP A 41 -0.45 -6.35 12.26
C ASP A 41 0.62 -5.79 13.18
N GLU A 42 1.89 -6.00 12.85
CA GLU A 42 3.00 -5.49 13.67
C GLU A 42 3.07 -3.96 13.65
N TRP A 43 2.84 -3.33 12.50
CA TRP A 43 2.78 -1.86 12.43
C TRP A 43 1.63 -1.32 13.28
N ALA A 44 0.46 -1.95 13.22
CA ALA A 44 -0.69 -1.53 14.02
C ALA A 44 -0.40 -1.65 15.53
N ARG A 45 0.27 -2.73 15.95
CA ARG A 45 0.69 -2.88 17.35
C ARG A 45 1.66 -1.79 17.78
N ALA A 46 2.47 -1.28 16.88
CA ALA A 46 3.42 -0.22 17.15
C ALA A 46 2.78 1.18 17.11
N GLY A 47 1.48 1.27 16.89
CA GLY A 47 0.76 2.55 16.92
C GLY A 47 0.55 3.20 15.56
N TRP A 48 0.72 2.47 14.47
CA TRP A 48 0.59 2.99 13.10
C TRP A 48 -0.68 2.45 12.44
N LEU A 49 -1.29 3.30 11.63
CA LEU A 49 -2.34 2.85 10.71
C LEU A 49 -1.67 2.14 9.55
N ALA A 50 -1.89 0.84 9.40
CA ALA A 50 -1.27 0.06 8.34
C ALA A 50 -2.32 -0.32 7.30
N ILE A 51 -2.05 -0.02 6.03
CA ILE A 51 -2.97 -0.29 4.93
C ILE A 51 -2.28 -1.23 3.94
N ARG A 52 -2.90 -2.35 3.68
CA ARG A 52 -2.53 -3.26 2.60
C ARG A 52 -3.53 -3.12 1.47
N TYR A 53 -3.07 -3.10 0.24
CA TYR A 53 -3.93 -2.83 -0.89
C TYR A 53 -3.50 -3.60 -2.12
N ASN A 54 -4.41 -3.71 -3.10
CA ASN A 54 -4.11 -4.34 -4.37
C ASN A 54 -3.66 -3.29 -5.39
N LEU A 55 -2.57 -3.59 -6.08
CA LEU A 55 -2.14 -2.79 -7.21
C LEU A 55 -3.19 -2.86 -8.34
N PRO A 56 -3.28 -1.83 -9.19
CA PRO A 56 -4.27 -1.79 -10.27
C PRO A 56 -4.34 -3.05 -11.13
N TYR A 57 -3.20 -3.67 -11.48
CA TYR A 57 -3.26 -4.89 -12.28
C TYR A 57 -3.98 -6.02 -11.55
N ARG A 58 -3.85 -6.09 -10.23
CA ARG A 58 -4.51 -7.13 -9.43
C ARG A 58 -6.00 -6.86 -9.24
N ARG A 59 -6.39 -5.60 -9.25
CA ARG A 59 -7.83 -5.24 -9.23
C ARG A 59 -8.53 -5.69 -10.51
N ARG A 60 -7.82 -5.66 -11.66
CA ARG A 60 -8.35 -6.06 -12.96
C ARG A 60 -8.35 -7.56 -13.16
N ARG A 61 -7.35 -8.27 -12.62
CA ARG A 61 -7.18 -9.71 -12.78
C ARG A 61 -6.81 -10.35 -11.46
N PRO A 62 -7.61 -11.33 -10.98
CA PRO A 62 -7.37 -11.96 -9.67
C PRO A 62 -6.12 -12.83 -9.65
N LYS A 63 -5.57 -13.23 -10.80
CA LYS A 63 -4.40 -14.10 -10.91
C LYS A 63 -3.47 -13.65 -12.03
N GLY A 64 -2.23 -14.10 -11.96
CA GLY A 64 -1.22 -13.87 -12.98
C GLY A 64 -0.29 -12.70 -12.67
N PRO A 65 0.79 -12.58 -13.44
CA PRO A 65 1.76 -11.50 -13.25
C PRO A 65 1.24 -10.17 -13.81
N PRO A 66 1.87 -9.03 -13.42
CA PRO A 66 1.58 -7.77 -14.08
C PRO A 66 2.01 -7.84 -15.56
N SER A 67 1.26 -7.14 -16.41
CA SER A 67 1.52 -7.09 -17.85
C SER A 67 1.21 -5.69 -18.36
N ASN A 68 2.23 -4.98 -18.84
CA ASN A 68 2.12 -3.60 -19.35
C ASN A 68 1.40 -2.65 -18.39
N SER A 69 1.56 -2.86 -17.09
CA SER A 69 0.79 -2.17 -16.06
C SER A 69 1.62 -1.24 -15.18
N ALA A 70 2.95 -1.13 -15.44
CA ALA A 70 3.86 -0.40 -14.55
C ALA A 70 3.39 1.05 -14.29
N VAL A 71 2.95 1.76 -15.30
CA VAL A 71 2.49 3.15 -15.15
C VAL A 71 1.24 3.21 -14.27
N SER A 72 0.25 2.37 -14.54
CA SER A 72 -0.97 2.34 -13.73
C SER A 72 -0.72 1.85 -12.31
N ASP A 73 0.21 0.91 -12.13
CA ASP A 73 0.55 0.42 -10.80
C ASP A 73 1.25 1.50 -9.97
N GLN A 74 2.15 2.27 -10.58
CA GLN A 74 2.75 3.42 -9.92
C GLN A 74 1.71 4.47 -9.56
N GLN A 75 0.76 4.75 -10.44
CA GLN A 75 -0.33 5.67 -10.13
C GLN A 75 -1.18 5.16 -8.96
N GLY A 76 -1.42 3.87 -8.90
CA GLY A 76 -2.13 3.25 -7.76
C GLY A 76 -1.41 3.44 -6.44
N ILE A 77 -0.08 3.40 -6.46
CA ILE A 77 0.74 3.66 -5.26
C ILE A 77 0.61 5.14 -4.84
N VAL A 78 0.67 6.06 -5.79
CA VAL A 78 0.46 7.50 -5.52
C VAL A 78 -0.90 7.71 -4.84
N GLU A 79 -1.96 7.09 -5.36
CA GLU A 79 -3.29 7.19 -4.77
C GLU A 79 -3.35 6.64 -3.34
N ALA A 80 -2.68 5.53 -3.08
CA ALA A 80 -2.60 4.97 -1.73
C ALA A 80 -1.90 5.92 -0.76
N ILE A 81 -0.82 6.54 -1.19
CA ILE A 81 -0.09 7.54 -0.40
C ILE A 81 -0.97 8.76 -0.12
N GLU A 82 -1.66 9.27 -1.13
CA GLU A 82 -2.57 10.41 -0.98
C GLU A 82 -3.71 10.08 0.01
N LEU A 83 -4.29 8.89 -0.11
CA LEU A 83 -5.33 8.45 0.83
C LEU A 83 -4.78 8.41 2.26
N ALA A 84 -3.59 7.85 2.45
CA ALA A 84 -2.97 7.76 3.77
C ALA A 84 -2.80 9.14 4.41
N HIS A 85 -2.41 10.16 3.63
CA HIS A 85 -2.28 11.53 4.12
C HIS A 85 -3.62 12.12 4.61
N THR A 86 -4.75 11.61 4.12
CA THR A 86 -6.07 12.05 4.61
C THR A 86 -6.49 11.37 5.91
N LEU A 87 -5.81 10.28 6.28
CA LEU A 87 -6.20 9.43 7.41
C LEU A 87 -5.30 9.62 8.64
N THR A 88 -4.23 10.37 8.52
CA THR A 88 -3.32 10.66 9.63
C THR A 88 -2.73 12.05 9.48
N ASP A 89 -2.42 12.69 10.62
CA ASP A 89 -1.64 13.93 10.65
C ASP A 89 -0.14 13.66 10.71
N GLY A 90 0.25 12.42 10.94
CA GLY A 90 1.64 12.00 11.06
C GLY A 90 2.29 11.66 9.73
N PRO A 91 3.52 11.15 9.77
CA PRO A 91 4.24 10.78 8.56
C PRO A 91 3.59 9.59 7.85
N VAL A 92 3.83 9.50 6.55
CA VAL A 92 3.38 8.40 5.70
C VAL A 92 4.60 7.65 5.18
N ILE A 93 4.62 6.35 5.39
CA ILE A 93 5.66 5.44 4.90
C ILE A 93 5.03 4.55 3.84
N ALA A 94 5.73 4.37 2.73
CA ALA A 94 5.30 3.45 1.68
C ALA A 94 6.35 2.35 1.50
N GLY A 95 5.88 1.13 1.34
CA GLY A 95 6.75 -0.02 1.13
C GLY A 95 6.05 -1.09 0.32
N GLY A 96 6.79 -2.13 0.02
CA GLY A 96 6.23 -3.24 -0.75
C GLY A 96 7.18 -4.40 -0.83
N HIS A 97 6.66 -5.54 -1.28
CA HIS A 97 7.40 -6.77 -1.48
C HIS A 97 7.70 -6.95 -2.97
N SER A 98 8.97 -7.19 -3.31
CA SER A 98 9.41 -7.53 -4.67
C SER A 98 8.95 -6.48 -5.70
N TYR A 99 8.09 -6.84 -6.64
CA TYR A 99 7.56 -5.93 -7.67
C TYR A 99 6.94 -4.68 -7.05
N GLY A 100 6.12 -4.86 -5.99
CA GLY A 100 5.51 -3.73 -5.28
C GLY A 100 6.55 -2.80 -4.66
N GLY A 101 7.62 -3.35 -4.09
CA GLY A 101 8.72 -2.58 -3.55
C GLY A 101 9.44 -1.79 -4.63
N ARG A 102 9.69 -2.42 -5.78
CA ARG A 102 10.34 -1.75 -6.92
C ARG A 102 9.49 -0.60 -7.45
N MET A 103 8.19 -0.82 -7.64
CA MET A 103 7.26 0.23 -8.09
C MET A 103 7.18 1.38 -7.07
N THR A 104 7.17 1.06 -5.78
CA THR A 104 7.18 2.06 -4.71
C THR A 104 8.45 2.90 -4.75
N SER A 105 9.61 2.27 -4.95
CA SER A 105 10.89 2.99 -5.07
C SER A 105 10.87 3.96 -6.25
N MET A 106 10.29 3.56 -7.37
CA MET A 106 10.18 4.42 -8.55
C MET A 106 9.27 5.63 -8.29
N VAL A 107 8.16 5.43 -7.59
CA VAL A 107 7.27 6.51 -7.18
C VAL A 107 7.98 7.48 -6.24
N ALA A 108 8.74 6.98 -5.27
CA ALA A 108 9.51 7.83 -4.36
C ALA A 108 10.56 8.64 -5.12
N ALA A 109 11.25 8.03 -6.09
CA ALA A 109 12.25 8.71 -6.91
C ALA A 109 11.63 9.80 -7.79
N GLN A 110 10.34 9.70 -8.11
CA GLN A 110 9.60 10.69 -8.87
C GLN A 110 9.07 11.84 -8.01
N GLY A 111 9.38 11.86 -6.72
CA GLY A 111 9.05 12.95 -5.82
C GLY A 111 7.72 12.80 -5.06
N ALA A 112 7.25 11.57 -4.85
CA ALA A 112 6.07 11.36 -4.02
C ALA A 112 6.26 11.94 -2.63
N ASP A 113 5.19 12.50 -2.07
CA ASP A 113 5.19 13.13 -0.76
C ASP A 113 5.02 12.06 0.34
N LEU A 114 6.13 11.68 0.91
CA LEU A 114 6.21 10.70 1.99
C LEU A 114 6.68 11.32 3.30
#